data_7349e193abda3162b58119ae03e51e2a
#
_entry.id   7349e193abda3162b58119ae03e51e2a
#
_cell.length_a   1.000
_cell.length_b   1.000
_cell.length_c   1.000
_cell.angle_alpha   90.00
_cell.angle_beta   90.00
_cell.angle_gamma   90.00
#
_symmetry.space_group_name_H-M   'P 1'
#
loop_
_entity.id
_entity.type
_entity.pdbx_description
1 polymer ?
#
loop_
_entity_poly.entity_id
_entity_poly.type
_entity_poly.pdbx_seq_one_letter_code
_entity_poly.pdbx_strand_id
1 'polypeptide(L)'
;MRGQSQLPIDAPPADRPLADRMRPRTLAEFTGQSHLLAPGRPLYRLLTDGTPHSMVLWGPPGSGKTTLARLAAKACRANFIALSAVAAGVKDIREAVAEARASRQSGGPPTVLFLDEVHRFNKAQQDSFLPFVEDGTLVFIGATTENPSFELNSALLSRARVYLLKPLGRPDLETLLERALDDGERGLGGSGITASQQSLALIADAADGDARRALNLLEVAADLACDPAAGRVLTPEIVREATAGGHRRFDKRGELFYDQISALHKSVRDSDADASLYWLCRMLDGGCDPGFIARRLVRMASEDIGNADPRALTLALAAWDSYDRLGSPEGELALAQACIFLALSPKSNAVYAAFGAAMEDAKGQGTLEVPLHLRNAPTRLMKELGYGQGYRYAHDEPEALARGQTHFPDTMEPRTYYEPVPRGLELKLREALERIRRGAATRAQEAAERDGHA
;
A
#
# COMPACT_ATOMS: atom_id res chain seq x y z
N MET A 1 12.00 -28.60 -23.07
CA MET A 1 11.98 -27.64 -24.19
C MET A 1 10.59 -27.04 -24.27
N ARG A 2 10.45 -25.77 -23.98
CA ARG A 2 9.40 -24.76 -24.22
C ARG A 2 9.16 -23.93 -22.96
N GLY A 3 9.50 -22.64 -23.07
CA GLY A 3 9.02 -21.64 -22.14
C GLY A 3 9.96 -20.46 -21.90
N GLN A 4 10.84 -20.12 -22.83
CA GLN A 4 11.37 -18.77 -22.88
C GLN A 4 10.36 -17.93 -23.64
N SER A 5 9.50 -17.17 -22.95
CA SER A 5 8.82 -16.05 -23.58
C SER A 5 9.81 -14.89 -23.71
N GLN A 6 10.80 -15.06 -24.58
CA GLN A 6 11.39 -13.93 -25.25
C GLN A 6 10.26 -13.27 -26.02
N LEU A 7 9.84 -12.07 -25.63
CA LEU A 7 9.07 -11.21 -26.52
C LEU A 7 9.84 -11.18 -27.84
N PRO A 8 9.18 -11.42 -28.99
CA PRO A 8 9.86 -11.47 -30.27
C PRO A 8 10.60 -10.16 -30.49
N ILE A 9 11.93 -10.24 -30.49
CA ILE A 9 12.84 -9.11 -30.72
C ILE A 9 12.73 -8.63 -32.19
N ASP A 10 12.07 -9.39 -33.05
CA ASP A 10 12.05 -9.27 -34.51
C ASP A 10 10.71 -8.90 -35.14
N ALA A 11 9.72 -8.39 -34.36
CA ALA A 11 8.56 -7.79 -35.02
C ALA A 11 9.00 -6.50 -35.75
N PRO A 12 8.53 -6.23 -36.99
CA PRO A 12 8.79 -4.98 -37.66
C PRO A 12 8.46 -3.80 -36.77
N PRO A 13 9.22 -2.68 -36.82
CA PRO A 13 9.01 -1.54 -35.93
C PRO A 13 7.56 -1.02 -35.93
N ALA A 14 6.84 -1.13 -37.05
CA ALA A 14 5.46 -0.70 -37.20
C ALA A 14 4.43 -1.53 -36.40
N ASP A 15 4.73 -2.79 -36.08
CA ASP A 15 3.79 -3.70 -35.40
C ASP A 15 3.88 -3.64 -33.86
N ARG A 16 4.80 -2.81 -33.32
CA ARG A 16 4.93 -2.65 -31.86
C ARG A 16 4.10 -1.45 -31.41
N PRO A 17 3.49 -1.51 -30.19
CA PRO A 17 2.81 -0.37 -29.61
C PRO A 17 3.68 0.90 -29.57
N LEU A 18 3.10 2.05 -29.80
CA LEU A 18 3.79 3.34 -29.81
C LEU A 18 4.61 3.57 -28.52
N ALA A 19 4.08 3.17 -27.38
CA ALA A 19 4.77 3.26 -26.10
C ALA A 19 6.09 2.47 -26.03
N ASP A 20 6.21 1.37 -26.78
CA ASP A 20 7.46 0.58 -26.84
C ASP A 20 8.42 1.15 -27.88
N ARG A 21 7.91 1.62 -29.04
CA ARG A 21 8.69 2.26 -30.08
C ARG A 21 9.33 3.56 -29.60
N MET A 22 8.59 4.39 -28.86
CA MET A 22 9.02 5.68 -28.32
C MET A 22 9.87 5.57 -27.04
N ARG A 23 10.23 4.36 -26.60
CA ARG A 23 11.08 4.19 -25.43
C ARG A 23 12.42 4.90 -25.60
N PRO A 24 12.84 5.79 -24.66
CA PRO A 24 14.10 6.49 -24.72
C PRO A 24 15.31 5.57 -24.92
N ARG A 25 16.17 5.89 -25.89
CA ARG A 25 17.42 5.17 -26.22
C ARG A 25 18.64 5.82 -25.61
N THR A 26 18.52 7.08 -25.19
CA THR A 26 19.57 7.89 -24.56
C THR A 26 19.02 8.68 -23.38
N LEU A 27 19.91 9.17 -22.50
CA LEU A 27 19.50 10.03 -21.40
C LEU A 27 18.86 11.35 -21.87
N ALA A 28 19.32 11.89 -23.01
CA ALA A 28 18.76 13.11 -23.61
C ALA A 28 17.31 12.96 -24.09
N GLU A 29 16.90 11.73 -24.44
CA GLU A 29 15.52 11.41 -24.78
C GLU A 29 14.62 11.18 -23.56
N PHE A 30 15.22 10.99 -22.38
CA PHE A 30 14.47 10.70 -21.17
C PHE A 30 13.82 11.95 -20.60
N THR A 31 12.50 11.96 -20.46
CA THR A 31 11.71 13.11 -20.01
C THR A 31 11.35 12.95 -18.52
N GLY A 32 11.39 14.06 -17.78
CA GLY A 32 11.05 14.10 -16.36
C GLY A 32 12.16 13.62 -15.42
N GLN A 33 11.80 13.37 -14.16
CA GLN A 33 12.70 12.91 -13.07
C GLN A 33 13.92 13.82 -12.82
N SER A 34 13.80 15.12 -13.05
CA SER A 34 14.90 16.10 -12.91
C SER A 34 15.57 16.08 -11.52
N HIS A 35 14.82 15.73 -10.47
CA HIS A 35 15.33 15.59 -9.11
C HIS A 35 16.35 14.43 -8.94
N LEU A 36 16.29 13.40 -9.81
CA LEU A 36 17.22 12.26 -9.83
C LEU A 36 18.29 12.42 -10.90
N LEU A 37 17.96 13.08 -12.02
CA LEU A 37 18.78 13.16 -13.22
C LEU A 37 19.49 14.52 -13.40
N ALA A 38 19.48 15.38 -12.37
CA ALA A 38 20.28 16.60 -12.40
C ALA A 38 21.78 16.29 -12.34
N PRO A 39 22.65 17.12 -12.98
CA PRO A 39 24.09 16.98 -12.90
C PRO A 39 24.60 16.85 -11.48
N GLY A 40 25.52 15.92 -11.24
CA GLY A 40 26.09 15.65 -9.93
C GLY A 40 25.29 14.66 -9.06
N ARG A 41 24.07 14.30 -9.42
CA ARG A 41 23.27 13.28 -8.70
C ARG A 41 23.84 11.87 -8.96
N PRO A 42 23.72 10.94 -8.00
CA PRO A 42 24.28 9.58 -8.15
C PRO A 42 23.76 8.83 -9.37
N LEU A 43 22.44 8.92 -9.65
CA LEU A 43 21.85 8.26 -10.81
C LEU A 43 22.29 8.90 -12.14
N TYR A 44 22.45 10.22 -12.18
CA TYR A 44 23.01 10.93 -13.33
C TYR A 44 24.45 10.46 -13.63
N ARG A 45 25.31 10.38 -12.59
CA ARG A 45 26.68 9.88 -12.73
C ARG A 45 26.75 8.44 -13.24
N LEU A 46 25.87 7.57 -12.74
CA LEU A 46 25.81 6.20 -13.25
C LEU A 46 25.52 6.19 -14.75
N LEU A 47 24.58 7.03 -15.20
CA LEU A 47 24.17 7.10 -16.61
C LEU A 47 25.20 7.78 -17.51
N THR A 48 26.09 8.63 -16.97
CA THR A 48 27.14 9.32 -17.71
C THR A 48 28.52 8.63 -17.62
N ASP A 49 28.88 8.20 -16.41
CA ASP A 49 30.23 7.68 -16.12
C ASP A 49 30.27 6.14 -16.22
N GLY A 50 29.11 5.48 -16.28
CA GLY A 50 29.05 4.04 -16.46
C GLY A 50 29.45 3.23 -15.22
N THR A 51 29.42 3.81 -14.01
CA THR A 51 29.79 3.11 -12.77
C THR A 51 28.56 2.41 -12.18
N PRO A 52 28.44 1.07 -12.32
CA PRO A 52 27.26 0.37 -11.88
C PRO A 52 27.16 0.27 -10.36
N HIS A 53 25.95 0.39 -9.82
CA HIS A 53 25.62 0.05 -8.44
C HIS A 53 24.21 -0.55 -8.36
N SER A 54 24.00 -1.40 -7.38
CA SER A 54 22.69 -1.99 -7.15
C SER A 54 21.68 -0.95 -6.65
N MET A 55 20.44 -1.02 -7.16
CA MET A 55 19.40 -0.04 -6.87
C MET A 55 17.98 -0.62 -6.91
N VAL A 56 17.08 0.07 -6.27
CA VAL A 56 15.63 -0.12 -6.37
C VAL A 56 15.01 1.14 -6.96
N LEU A 57 14.34 1.00 -8.10
CA LEU A 57 13.57 2.05 -8.75
C LEU A 57 12.12 1.94 -8.27
N TRP A 58 11.71 2.83 -7.39
CA TRP A 58 10.39 2.84 -6.80
C TRP A 58 9.56 3.98 -7.35
N GLY A 59 8.34 3.73 -7.74
CA GLY A 59 7.43 4.78 -8.21
C GLY A 59 6.31 4.22 -9.08
N PRO A 60 5.40 5.08 -9.50
CA PRO A 60 4.19 4.69 -10.20
C PRO A 60 4.44 4.02 -11.56
N PRO A 61 3.46 3.30 -12.13
CA PRO A 61 3.51 2.82 -13.50
C PRO A 61 3.80 3.97 -14.48
N GLY A 62 4.47 3.69 -15.58
CA GLY A 62 4.78 4.68 -16.61
C GLY A 62 5.76 5.79 -16.23
N SER A 63 6.35 5.77 -15.02
CA SER A 63 7.35 6.75 -14.56
C SER A 63 8.76 6.58 -15.17
N GLY A 64 8.99 5.50 -15.94
CA GLY A 64 10.24 5.24 -16.63
C GLY A 64 11.20 4.25 -15.96
N LYS A 65 10.79 3.48 -14.92
CA LYS A 65 11.63 2.52 -14.20
C LYS A 65 12.39 1.56 -15.10
N THR A 66 11.70 0.81 -15.94
CA THR A 66 12.31 -0.15 -16.89
C THR A 66 13.20 0.52 -17.90
N THR A 67 12.85 1.73 -18.33
CA THR A 67 13.67 2.54 -19.25
C THR A 67 14.98 2.97 -18.60
N LEU A 68 14.94 3.48 -17.36
CA LEU A 68 16.16 3.84 -16.61
C LEU A 68 17.05 2.64 -16.36
N ALA A 69 16.49 1.47 -16.04
CA ALA A 69 17.26 0.25 -15.87
C ALA A 69 18.03 -0.15 -17.15
N ARG A 70 17.36 -0.06 -18.32
CA ARG A 70 17.99 -0.31 -19.62
C ARG A 70 19.07 0.71 -19.96
N LEU A 71 18.82 2.00 -19.71
CA LEU A 71 19.81 3.06 -19.90
C LEU A 71 21.03 2.87 -18.99
N ALA A 72 20.81 2.48 -17.73
CA ALA A 72 21.87 2.17 -16.78
C ALA A 72 22.75 1.00 -17.27
N ALA A 73 22.13 -0.10 -17.68
CA ALA A 73 22.88 -1.24 -18.22
C ALA A 73 23.67 -0.86 -19.48
N LYS A 74 23.10 -0.07 -20.38
CA LYS A 74 23.76 0.42 -21.58
C LYS A 74 24.96 1.33 -21.26
N ALA A 75 24.78 2.26 -20.31
CA ALA A 75 25.84 3.15 -19.86
C ALA A 75 27.02 2.38 -19.25
N CYS A 76 26.73 1.33 -18.49
CA CYS A 76 27.73 0.44 -17.89
C CYS A 76 28.30 -0.59 -18.87
N ARG A 77 27.86 -0.63 -20.13
CA ARG A 77 28.19 -1.68 -21.11
C ARG A 77 27.99 -3.08 -20.54
N ALA A 78 26.93 -3.26 -19.75
CA ALA A 78 26.63 -4.48 -19.02
C ALA A 78 25.71 -5.41 -19.83
N ASN A 79 25.84 -6.73 -19.62
CA ASN A 79 24.81 -7.68 -20.00
C ASN A 79 23.52 -7.37 -19.23
N PHE A 80 22.37 -7.38 -19.91
CA PHE A 80 21.09 -7.04 -19.29
C PHE A 80 20.16 -8.24 -19.28
N ILE A 81 19.97 -8.85 -18.12
CA ILE A 81 19.04 -9.94 -17.90
C ILE A 81 17.79 -9.37 -17.24
N ALA A 82 16.66 -9.43 -17.92
CA ALA A 82 15.37 -8.92 -17.42
C ALA A 82 14.44 -10.08 -17.05
N LEU A 83 14.00 -10.10 -15.81
CA LEU A 83 13.02 -11.04 -15.29
C LEU A 83 11.81 -10.29 -14.74
N SER A 84 10.62 -10.80 -14.98
CA SER A 84 9.41 -10.33 -14.33
C SER A 84 9.11 -11.21 -13.11
N ALA A 85 9.04 -10.63 -11.91
CA ALA A 85 8.73 -11.38 -10.69
C ALA A 85 7.31 -12.00 -10.68
N VAL A 86 6.45 -11.62 -11.64
CA VAL A 86 5.14 -12.24 -11.85
C VAL A 86 5.27 -13.62 -12.49
N ALA A 87 6.25 -13.82 -13.38
CA ALA A 87 6.42 -15.03 -14.18
C ALA A 87 7.67 -15.83 -13.79
N ALA A 88 8.69 -15.18 -13.23
CA ALA A 88 9.97 -15.81 -12.91
C ALA A 88 9.96 -16.52 -11.55
N GLY A 89 10.74 -17.58 -11.45
CA GLY A 89 10.96 -18.35 -10.23
C GLY A 89 12.44 -18.48 -9.85
N VAL A 90 12.74 -19.27 -8.83
CA VAL A 90 14.11 -19.53 -8.35
C VAL A 90 15.00 -20.13 -9.44
N LYS A 91 14.41 -20.88 -10.38
CA LYS A 91 15.14 -21.47 -11.52
C LYS A 91 15.71 -20.40 -12.43
N ASP A 92 14.89 -19.40 -12.79
CA ASP A 92 15.30 -18.32 -13.68
C ASP A 92 16.41 -17.45 -13.05
N ILE A 93 16.33 -17.25 -11.73
CA ILE A 93 17.39 -16.58 -10.97
C ILE A 93 18.69 -17.37 -11.05
N ARG A 94 18.66 -18.69 -10.87
CA ARG A 94 19.85 -19.55 -10.95
C ARG A 94 20.49 -19.52 -12.34
N GLU A 95 19.68 -19.52 -13.39
CA GLU A 95 20.13 -19.40 -14.77
C GLU A 95 20.82 -18.04 -15.00
N ALA A 96 20.23 -16.95 -14.55
CA ALA A 96 20.83 -15.60 -14.61
C ALA A 96 22.17 -15.53 -13.85
N VAL A 97 22.26 -16.15 -12.68
CA VAL A 97 23.50 -16.23 -11.91
C VAL A 97 24.57 -17.05 -12.64
N ALA A 98 24.19 -18.17 -13.24
CA ALA A 98 25.14 -19.00 -14.01
C ALA A 98 25.70 -18.25 -15.22
N GLU A 99 24.86 -17.51 -15.95
CA GLU A 99 25.27 -16.65 -17.07
C GLU A 99 26.21 -15.54 -16.60
N ALA A 100 25.89 -14.86 -15.50
CA ALA A 100 26.72 -13.81 -14.93
C ALA A 100 28.11 -14.32 -14.49
N ARG A 101 28.16 -15.51 -13.86
CA ARG A 101 29.43 -16.16 -13.49
C ARG A 101 30.27 -16.55 -14.69
N ALA A 102 29.66 -17.09 -15.72
CA ALA A 102 30.36 -17.44 -16.96
C ALA A 102 30.96 -16.19 -17.64
N SER A 103 30.18 -15.11 -17.72
CA SER A 103 30.65 -13.81 -18.22
C SER A 103 31.85 -13.30 -17.41
N ARG A 104 31.76 -13.30 -16.09
CA ARG A 104 32.82 -12.83 -15.19
C ARG A 104 34.10 -13.67 -15.30
N GLN A 105 33.96 -14.99 -15.39
CA GLN A 105 35.11 -15.91 -15.53
C GLN A 105 35.87 -15.75 -16.87
N SER A 106 35.12 -15.39 -17.92
CA SER A 106 35.71 -15.12 -19.24
C SER A 106 36.26 -13.68 -19.39
N GLY A 107 36.25 -12.87 -18.32
CA GLY A 107 36.61 -11.45 -18.39
C GLY A 107 35.62 -10.59 -19.17
N GLY A 108 34.39 -11.06 -19.30
CA GLY A 108 33.30 -10.36 -20.00
C GLY A 108 32.75 -9.17 -19.21
N PRO A 109 31.77 -8.45 -19.77
CA PRO A 109 31.15 -7.30 -19.14
C PRO A 109 30.37 -7.68 -17.87
N PRO A 110 30.16 -6.72 -16.94
CA PRO A 110 29.33 -6.93 -15.77
C PRO A 110 27.90 -7.32 -16.19
N THR A 111 27.18 -8.02 -15.31
CA THR A 111 25.81 -8.44 -15.58
C THR A 111 24.85 -7.67 -14.67
N VAL A 112 23.90 -6.98 -15.28
CA VAL A 112 22.76 -6.34 -14.60
C VAL A 112 21.58 -7.32 -14.59
N LEU A 113 21.16 -7.70 -13.40
CA LEU A 113 19.88 -8.42 -13.20
C LEU A 113 18.79 -7.39 -12.91
N PHE A 114 17.87 -7.22 -13.85
CA PHE A 114 16.69 -6.40 -13.69
C PHE A 114 15.50 -7.25 -13.30
N LEU A 115 14.90 -6.95 -12.13
CA LEU A 115 13.68 -7.61 -11.65
C LEU A 115 12.52 -6.61 -11.68
N ASP A 116 11.59 -6.82 -12.62
CA ASP A 116 10.36 -6.02 -12.67
C ASP A 116 9.34 -6.55 -11.66
N GLU A 117 8.62 -5.65 -10.98
CA GLU A 117 7.66 -5.94 -9.92
C GLU A 117 8.27 -6.80 -8.78
N VAL A 118 9.48 -6.42 -8.33
CA VAL A 118 10.28 -7.20 -7.37
C VAL A 118 9.56 -7.50 -6.05
N HIS A 119 8.57 -6.70 -5.66
CA HIS A 119 7.71 -6.93 -4.50
C HIS A 119 6.89 -8.24 -4.58
N ARG A 120 6.74 -8.82 -5.77
CA ARG A 120 6.07 -10.11 -5.97
C ARG A 120 6.91 -11.31 -5.54
N PHE A 121 8.20 -11.14 -5.38
CA PHE A 121 9.07 -12.18 -4.85
C PHE A 121 8.92 -12.29 -3.34
N ASN A 122 8.71 -13.52 -2.85
CA ASN A 122 8.76 -13.80 -1.44
C ASN A 122 10.19 -13.67 -0.87
N LYS A 123 10.33 -13.63 0.46
CA LYS A 123 11.62 -13.44 1.13
C LYS A 123 12.66 -14.47 0.71
N ALA A 124 12.30 -15.75 0.56
CA ALA A 124 13.22 -16.81 0.16
C ALA A 124 13.74 -16.63 -1.29
N GLN A 125 12.88 -16.11 -2.18
CA GLN A 125 13.28 -15.76 -3.55
C GLN A 125 14.21 -14.55 -3.56
N GLN A 126 13.94 -13.53 -2.74
CA GLN A 126 14.83 -12.37 -2.58
C GLN A 126 16.19 -12.79 -2.02
N ASP A 127 16.23 -13.68 -1.04
CA ASP A 127 17.47 -14.20 -0.44
C ASP A 127 18.30 -15.03 -1.43
N SER A 128 17.68 -15.66 -2.44
CA SER A 128 18.35 -16.55 -3.38
C SER A 128 19.40 -15.87 -4.27
N PHE A 129 19.30 -14.58 -4.55
CA PHE A 129 20.27 -13.82 -5.34
C PHE A 129 21.14 -12.87 -4.51
N LEU A 130 20.84 -12.70 -3.23
CA LEU A 130 21.56 -11.77 -2.36
C LEU A 130 23.08 -12.03 -2.29
N PRO A 131 23.58 -13.28 -2.14
CA PRO A 131 25.02 -13.55 -2.13
C PRO A 131 25.73 -13.09 -3.40
N PHE A 132 25.05 -13.10 -4.55
CA PHE A 132 25.62 -12.71 -5.84
C PHE A 132 25.61 -11.20 -6.08
N VAL A 133 24.76 -10.48 -5.35
CA VAL A 133 24.82 -9.02 -5.25
C VAL A 133 25.96 -8.59 -4.31
N GLU A 134 26.17 -9.34 -3.22
CA GLU A 134 27.23 -9.08 -2.24
C GLU A 134 28.64 -9.28 -2.83
N ASP A 135 28.84 -10.35 -3.56
CA ASP A 135 30.15 -10.66 -4.16
C ASP A 135 30.41 -9.91 -5.48
N GLY A 136 29.45 -9.09 -5.94
CA GLY A 136 29.52 -8.31 -7.16
C GLY A 136 29.42 -9.14 -8.45
N THR A 137 28.95 -10.39 -8.38
CA THR A 137 28.64 -11.20 -9.57
C THR A 137 27.50 -10.61 -10.36
N LEU A 138 26.52 -10.03 -9.65
CA LEU A 138 25.36 -9.35 -10.23
C LEU A 138 25.28 -7.90 -9.73
N VAL A 139 24.95 -7.00 -10.63
CA VAL A 139 24.43 -5.68 -10.30
C VAL A 139 22.90 -5.78 -10.30
N PHE A 140 22.29 -5.59 -9.15
CA PHE A 140 20.85 -5.72 -9.00
C PHE A 140 20.13 -4.40 -9.31
N ILE A 141 19.11 -4.43 -10.15
CA ILE A 141 18.15 -3.32 -10.36
C ILE A 141 16.74 -3.86 -10.16
N GLY A 142 16.12 -3.54 -9.04
CA GLY A 142 14.71 -3.85 -8.79
C GLY A 142 13.80 -2.71 -9.23
N ALA A 143 12.66 -3.03 -9.85
CA ALA A 143 11.58 -2.06 -10.09
C ALA A 143 10.34 -2.47 -9.29
N THR A 144 9.69 -1.50 -8.66
CA THR A 144 8.48 -1.73 -7.88
C THR A 144 7.57 -0.51 -7.90
N THR A 145 6.26 -0.77 -7.82
CA THR A 145 5.24 0.24 -7.57
C THR A 145 4.89 0.34 -6.09
N GLU A 146 5.25 -0.65 -5.28
CA GLU A 146 4.97 -0.71 -3.85
C GLU A 146 6.13 -0.19 -3.02
N ASN A 147 5.85 0.27 -1.79
CA ASN A 147 6.89 0.82 -0.91
C ASN A 147 7.90 -0.28 -0.54
N PRO A 148 9.18 -0.13 -0.97
CA PRO A 148 10.18 -1.16 -0.76
C PRO A 148 10.48 -1.46 0.71
N SER A 149 10.21 -0.53 1.63
CA SER A 149 10.43 -0.73 3.06
C SER A 149 9.49 -1.79 3.67
N PHE A 150 8.35 -2.07 3.04
CA PHE A 150 7.40 -3.08 3.51
C PHE A 150 7.58 -4.41 2.77
N GLU A 151 8.01 -4.37 1.52
CA GLU A 151 7.97 -5.51 0.60
C GLU A 151 9.33 -6.18 0.41
N LEU A 152 10.43 -5.43 0.55
CA LEU A 152 11.76 -5.97 0.38
C LEU A 152 12.43 -6.28 1.72
N ASN A 153 13.26 -7.32 1.72
CA ASN A 153 14.01 -7.66 2.92
C ASN A 153 15.08 -6.59 3.24
N SER A 154 15.38 -6.42 4.53
CA SER A 154 16.34 -5.43 5.01
C SER A 154 17.76 -5.66 4.48
N ALA A 155 18.12 -6.91 4.22
CA ALA A 155 19.42 -7.27 3.68
C ALA A 155 19.60 -6.77 2.25
N LEU A 156 18.57 -6.83 1.42
CA LEU A 156 18.57 -6.29 0.07
C LEU A 156 18.60 -4.75 0.08
N LEU A 157 17.78 -4.12 0.94
CA LEU A 157 17.72 -2.67 1.06
C LEU A 157 19.03 -2.05 1.57
N SER A 158 19.78 -2.76 2.42
CA SER A 158 21.09 -2.28 2.89
C SER A 158 22.17 -2.26 1.79
N ARG A 159 21.96 -2.94 0.66
CA ARG A 159 22.91 -3.12 -0.45
C ARG A 159 22.48 -2.41 -1.74
N ALA A 160 21.25 -1.95 -1.80
CA ALA A 160 20.67 -1.27 -2.97
C ALA A 160 20.23 0.15 -2.62
N ARG A 161 20.58 1.13 -3.46
CA ARG A 161 20.09 2.50 -3.30
C ARG A 161 18.67 2.61 -3.79
N VAL A 162 17.78 3.19 -2.99
CA VAL A 162 16.39 3.42 -3.39
C VAL A 162 16.29 4.78 -4.10
N TYR A 163 15.71 4.78 -5.29
CA TYR A 163 15.38 5.97 -6.06
C TYR A 163 13.88 6.08 -6.24
N LEU A 164 13.30 7.15 -5.69
CA LEU A 164 11.88 7.44 -5.82
C LEU A 164 11.61 8.19 -7.13
N LEU A 165 10.92 7.55 -8.05
CA LEU A 165 10.43 8.16 -9.28
C LEU A 165 9.05 8.77 -9.03
N LYS A 166 8.86 10.01 -9.48
CA LYS A 166 7.60 10.72 -9.40
C LYS A 166 6.74 10.48 -10.65
N PRO A 167 5.41 10.65 -10.58
CA PRO A 167 4.59 10.78 -11.78
C PRO A 167 5.17 11.87 -12.69
N LEU A 168 5.05 11.71 -14.00
CA LEU A 168 5.47 12.76 -14.94
C LEU A 168 4.51 13.96 -14.84
N GLY A 169 5.09 15.15 -14.85
CA GLY A 169 4.30 16.37 -14.93
C GLY A 169 3.59 16.51 -16.30
N ARG A 170 2.51 17.28 -16.34
CA ARG A 170 1.83 17.57 -17.60
C ARG A 170 2.79 18.13 -18.68
N PRO A 171 3.72 19.07 -18.40
CA PRO A 171 4.69 19.53 -19.41
C PRO A 171 5.60 18.43 -19.96
N ASP A 172 5.98 17.48 -19.08
CA ASP A 172 6.83 16.35 -19.48
C ASP A 172 6.07 15.41 -20.44
N LEU A 173 4.77 15.18 -20.16
CA LEU A 173 3.90 14.36 -21.01
C LEU A 173 3.62 15.05 -22.35
N GLU A 174 3.33 16.35 -22.36
CA GLU A 174 3.14 17.12 -23.59
C GLU A 174 4.39 17.05 -24.48
N THR A 175 5.59 17.25 -23.91
CA THR A 175 6.86 17.10 -24.62
C THR A 175 7.06 15.69 -25.20
N LEU A 176 6.66 14.65 -24.47
CA LEU A 176 6.71 13.26 -24.93
C LEU A 176 5.77 13.02 -26.10
N LEU A 177 4.54 13.56 -26.03
CA LEU A 177 3.52 13.44 -27.07
C LEU A 177 3.92 14.20 -28.35
N GLU A 178 4.45 15.42 -28.22
CA GLU A 178 4.99 16.20 -29.34
C GLU A 178 6.10 15.42 -30.05
N ARG A 179 7.06 14.89 -29.29
CA ARG A 179 8.13 14.05 -29.86
C ARG A 179 7.57 12.82 -30.58
N ALA A 180 6.52 12.19 -30.05
CA ALA A 180 5.90 11.03 -30.70
C ALA A 180 5.18 11.38 -32.00
N LEU A 181 4.65 12.60 -32.13
CA LEU A 181 4.04 13.11 -33.37
C LEU A 181 5.11 13.49 -34.41
N ASP A 182 6.27 14.00 -33.98
CA ASP A 182 7.33 14.48 -34.86
C ASP A 182 8.28 13.37 -35.32
N ASP A 183 8.48 12.31 -34.54
CA ASP A 183 9.41 11.23 -34.87
C ASP A 183 8.88 10.40 -36.05
N GLY A 184 9.52 10.54 -37.22
CA GLY A 184 9.14 9.84 -38.44
C GLY A 184 9.57 8.37 -38.50
N GLU A 185 10.54 7.95 -37.64
CA GLU A 185 11.07 6.57 -37.62
C GLU A 185 10.30 5.70 -36.62
N ARG A 186 10.06 6.21 -35.39
CA ARG A 186 9.50 5.46 -34.26
C ARG A 186 8.09 5.93 -33.89
N GLY A 187 7.78 7.17 -34.20
CA GLY A 187 6.53 7.81 -33.82
C GLY A 187 5.47 7.78 -34.91
N LEU A 188 4.71 8.84 -34.97
CA LEU A 188 3.62 9.07 -35.90
C LEU A 188 3.95 10.13 -36.97
N GLY A 189 5.19 10.67 -37.01
CA GLY A 189 5.58 11.74 -37.95
C GLY A 189 5.41 11.38 -39.41
N GLY A 190 5.50 10.10 -39.79
CA GLY A 190 5.23 9.63 -41.14
C GLY A 190 3.73 9.52 -41.53
N SER A 191 2.83 9.62 -40.57
CA SER A 191 1.37 9.47 -40.81
C SER A 191 0.66 10.76 -41.23
N GLY A 192 1.32 11.92 -41.09
CA GLY A 192 0.75 13.25 -41.38
C GLY A 192 -0.30 13.70 -40.37
N ILE A 193 -0.33 13.09 -39.19
CA ILE A 193 -1.24 13.45 -38.10
C ILE A 193 -0.74 14.71 -37.40
N THR A 194 -1.63 15.66 -37.17
CA THR A 194 -1.36 16.89 -36.42
C THR A 194 -2.27 17.00 -35.20
N ALA A 195 -1.80 17.64 -34.13
CA ALA A 195 -2.57 17.86 -32.92
C ALA A 195 -2.49 19.31 -32.46
N SER A 196 -3.57 19.83 -31.90
CA SER A 196 -3.53 21.12 -31.21
C SER A 196 -2.91 20.93 -29.80
N GLN A 197 -2.34 22.02 -29.25
CA GLN A 197 -1.85 22.02 -27.86
C GLN A 197 -2.95 21.63 -26.86
N GLN A 198 -4.21 22.03 -27.14
CA GLN A 198 -5.36 21.64 -26.34
C GLN A 198 -5.61 20.13 -26.37
N SER A 199 -5.45 19.48 -27.51
CA SER A 199 -5.60 18.02 -27.64
C SER A 199 -4.51 17.27 -26.89
N LEU A 200 -3.26 17.72 -26.98
CA LEU A 200 -2.14 17.14 -26.25
C LEU A 200 -2.32 17.29 -24.74
N ALA A 201 -2.78 18.46 -24.31
CA ALA A 201 -3.09 18.74 -22.92
C ALA A 201 -4.17 17.79 -22.35
N LEU A 202 -5.24 17.52 -23.11
CA LEU A 202 -6.29 16.57 -22.72
C LEU A 202 -5.76 15.14 -22.60
N ILE A 203 -4.86 14.70 -23.50
CA ILE A 203 -4.22 13.39 -23.41
C ILE A 203 -3.32 13.33 -22.17
N ALA A 204 -2.52 14.37 -21.92
CA ALA A 204 -1.63 14.44 -20.77
C ALA A 204 -2.40 14.40 -19.43
N ASP A 205 -3.51 15.14 -19.34
CA ASP A 205 -4.38 15.14 -18.16
C ASP A 205 -5.04 13.76 -17.94
N ALA A 206 -5.50 13.10 -19.03
CA ALA A 206 -6.10 11.77 -18.95
C ALA A 206 -5.06 10.68 -18.60
N ALA A 207 -3.80 10.88 -18.97
CA ALA A 207 -2.71 9.95 -18.66
C ALA A 207 -2.28 9.98 -17.20
N ASP A 208 -2.54 11.07 -16.47
CA ASP A 208 -2.32 11.21 -15.02
C ASP A 208 -0.89 10.80 -14.60
N GLY A 209 0.12 11.32 -15.31
CA GLY A 209 1.54 11.09 -15.01
C GLY A 209 2.15 9.79 -15.52
N ASP A 210 1.40 8.99 -16.31
CA ASP A 210 1.85 7.74 -16.92
C ASP A 210 2.22 7.92 -18.39
N ALA A 211 3.52 7.87 -18.70
CA ALA A 211 4.01 8.00 -20.10
C ALA A 211 3.50 6.90 -21.02
N ARG A 212 3.36 5.67 -20.54
CA ARG A 212 2.86 4.55 -21.36
C ARG A 212 1.41 4.77 -21.72
N ARG A 213 0.60 5.20 -20.75
CA ARG A 213 -0.81 5.54 -20.98
C ARG A 213 -0.96 6.72 -21.92
N ALA A 214 -0.14 7.77 -21.77
CA ALA A 214 -0.16 8.92 -22.68
C ALA A 214 0.07 8.50 -24.14
N LEU A 215 1.10 7.68 -24.38
CA LEU A 215 1.41 7.20 -25.72
C LEU A 215 0.34 6.25 -26.28
N ASN A 216 -0.23 5.38 -25.43
CA ASN A 216 -1.34 4.51 -25.86
C ASN A 216 -2.59 5.31 -26.21
N LEU A 217 -2.94 6.35 -25.43
CA LEU A 217 -4.06 7.23 -25.73
C LEU A 217 -3.82 8.02 -27.01
N LEU A 218 -2.58 8.46 -27.25
CA LEU A 218 -2.21 9.11 -28.51
C LEU A 218 -2.37 8.15 -29.70
N GLU A 219 -1.95 6.90 -29.57
CA GLU A 219 -2.06 5.86 -30.61
C GLU A 219 -3.54 5.61 -30.95
N VAL A 220 -4.40 5.39 -29.94
CA VAL A 220 -5.86 5.23 -30.13
C VAL A 220 -6.50 6.45 -30.76
N ALA A 221 -6.15 7.67 -30.30
CA ALA A 221 -6.67 8.89 -30.89
C ALA A 221 -6.21 9.07 -32.35
N ALA A 222 -4.97 8.65 -32.64
CA ALA A 222 -4.44 8.67 -34.02
C ALA A 222 -5.20 7.70 -34.95
N ASP A 223 -5.53 6.52 -34.46
CA ASP A 223 -6.32 5.53 -35.20
C ASP A 223 -7.74 6.06 -35.50
N LEU A 224 -8.38 6.72 -34.52
CA LEU A 224 -9.69 7.37 -34.71
C LEU A 224 -9.64 8.54 -35.70
N ALA A 225 -8.53 9.28 -35.79
CA ALA A 225 -8.33 10.39 -36.70
C ALA A 225 -7.96 9.95 -38.14
N CYS A 226 -7.75 8.68 -38.38
CA CYS A 226 -7.40 8.14 -39.71
C CYS A 226 -8.56 8.11 -40.69
N ASP A 227 -9.76 8.58 -40.35
CA ASP A 227 -10.86 8.78 -41.29
C ASP A 227 -10.43 9.77 -42.40
N PRO A 228 -10.46 9.36 -43.69
CA PRO A 228 -10.07 10.24 -44.79
C PRO A 228 -10.86 11.56 -44.87
N ALA A 229 -12.05 11.62 -44.28
CA ALA A 229 -12.87 12.80 -44.18
C ALA A 229 -12.45 13.77 -43.06
N ALA A 230 -11.72 13.31 -42.05
CA ALA A 230 -11.36 14.11 -40.88
C ALA A 230 -10.03 14.88 -41.00
N GLY A 231 -9.30 14.76 -42.12
CA GLY A 231 -8.09 15.54 -42.40
C GLY A 231 -6.89 15.21 -41.50
N ARG A 232 -6.90 14.06 -40.80
CA ARG A 232 -5.82 13.60 -39.90
C ARG A 232 -5.44 14.59 -38.79
N VAL A 233 -6.44 15.29 -38.26
CA VAL A 233 -6.24 16.23 -37.16
C VAL A 233 -6.82 15.65 -35.87
N LEU A 234 -5.99 15.56 -34.83
CA LEU A 234 -6.46 15.20 -33.50
C LEU A 234 -7.22 16.36 -32.88
N THR A 235 -8.53 16.34 -33.02
CA THR A 235 -9.40 17.34 -32.39
C THR A 235 -9.66 16.99 -30.91
N PRO A 236 -10.05 17.97 -30.07
CA PRO A 236 -10.44 17.69 -28.68
C PRO A 236 -11.58 16.67 -28.54
N GLU A 237 -12.48 16.59 -29.54
CA GLU A 237 -13.60 15.62 -29.57
C GLU A 237 -13.09 14.20 -29.75
N ILE A 238 -12.19 13.95 -30.71
CA ILE A 238 -11.54 12.66 -30.92
C ILE A 238 -10.76 12.22 -29.65
N VAL A 239 -10.05 13.15 -29.03
CA VAL A 239 -9.33 12.85 -27.78
C VAL A 239 -10.28 12.49 -26.64
N ARG A 240 -11.41 13.21 -26.49
CA ARG A 240 -12.42 12.85 -25.49
C ARG A 240 -13.01 11.46 -25.76
N GLU A 241 -13.25 11.09 -26.99
CA GLU A 241 -13.70 9.75 -27.37
C GLU A 241 -12.66 8.69 -27.03
N ALA A 242 -11.40 8.91 -27.39
CA ALA A 242 -10.29 8.01 -27.05
C ALA A 242 -10.09 7.84 -25.53
N THR A 243 -10.44 8.85 -24.75
CA THR A 243 -10.29 8.85 -23.29
C THR A 243 -11.54 8.39 -22.55
N ALA A 244 -12.72 8.31 -23.18
CA ALA A 244 -14.01 8.01 -22.56
C ALA A 244 -14.10 6.62 -21.90
N GLY A 245 -13.22 5.69 -22.27
CA GLY A 245 -13.14 4.34 -21.67
C GLY A 245 -12.13 4.19 -20.53
N GLY A 246 -11.43 5.25 -20.14
CA GLY A 246 -10.31 5.16 -19.22
C GLY A 246 -10.64 5.62 -17.80
N HIS A 247 -10.60 4.70 -16.83
CA HIS A 247 -10.60 5.05 -15.40
C HIS A 247 -9.32 5.81 -15.06
N ARG A 248 -9.43 6.87 -14.25
CA ARG A 248 -8.28 7.56 -13.68
C ARG A 248 -7.44 6.59 -12.86
N ARG A 249 -6.16 6.88 -12.73
CA ARG A 249 -5.17 6.01 -12.13
C ARG A 249 -5.51 5.68 -10.68
N PHE A 250 -5.75 4.41 -10.42
CA PHE A 250 -5.71 3.82 -9.11
C PHE A 250 -4.65 2.72 -9.09
N ASP A 251 -3.57 2.98 -8.40
CA ASP A 251 -2.56 1.95 -8.13
C ASP A 251 -3.05 1.11 -6.94
N LYS A 252 -3.61 -0.07 -7.24
CA LYS A 252 -4.29 -0.94 -6.26
C LYS A 252 -3.45 -1.33 -5.04
N ARG A 253 -2.13 -1.06 -5.03
CA ARG A 253 -1.19 -1.36 -3.93
C ARG A 253 0.00 -0.40 -3.84
N GLY A 254 0.05 0.70 -4.58
CA GLY A 254 1.13 1.68 -4.58
C GLY A 254 1.00 2.74 -3.48
N GLU A 255 1.99 3.63 -3.40
CA GLU A 255 2.07 4.71 -2.42
C GLU A 255 0.82 5.61 -2.43
N LEU A 256 0.31 5.96 -3.62
CA LEU A 256 -0.92 6.76 -3.77
C LEU A 256 -2.14 6.13 -3.10
N PHE A 257 -2.24 4.80 -3.12
CA PHE A 257 -3.29 4.07 -2.43
C PHE A 257 -3.20 4.24 -0.91
N TYR A 258 -1.98 4.04 -0.36
CA TYR A 258 -1.75 4.22 1.08
C TYR A 258 -1.93 5.67 1.51
N ASP A 259 -1.56 6.63 0.69
CA ASP A 259 -1.74 8.06 0.95
C ASP A 259 -3.22 8.45 0.95
N GLN A 260 -4.01 7.98 -0.03
CA GLN A 260 -5.43 8.28 -0.11
C GLN A 260 -6.22 7.65 1.05
N ILE A 261 -5.96 6.38 1.40
CA ILE A 261 -6.61 5.76 2.55
C ILE A 261 -6.17 6.39 3.87
N SER A 262 -4.91 6.83 3.97
CA SER A 262 -4.41 7.57 5.13
C SER A 262 -5.08 8.94 5.24
N ALA A 263 -5.29 9.65 4.11
CA ALA A 263 -6.01 10.90 4.06
C ALA A 263 -7.48 10.72 4.46
N LEU A 264 -8.17 9.72 3.92
CA LEU A 264 -9.53 9.36 4.33
C LEU A 264 -9.61 9.10 5.84
N HIS A 265 -8.74 8.28 6.38
CA HIS A 265 -8.73 7.92 7.79
C HIS A 265 -8.50 9.14 8.69
N LYS A 266 -7.54 9.99 8.34
CA LYS A 266 -7.24 11.23 9.09
C LYS A 266 -8.39 12.23 9.01
N SER A 267 -9.03 12.38 7.84
CA SER A 267 -10.20 13.25 7.69
C SER A 267 -11.37 12.79 8.57
N VAL A 268 -11.66 11.49 8.62
CA VAL A 268 -12.65 10.91 9.54
C VAL A 268 -12.28 11.17 11.00
N ARG A 269 -11.02 10.97 11.37
CA ARG A 269 -10.50 11.20 12.74
C ARG A 269 -10.61 12.64 13.15
N ASP A 270 -10.33 13.57 12.25
CA ASP A 270 -10.38 15.03 12.49
C ASP A 270 -11.80 15.62 12.34
N SER A 271 -12.81 14.77 12.07
CA SER A 271 -14.23 15.16 11.93
C SER A 271 -14.51 16.07 10.72
N ASP A 272 -13.69 15.97 9.66
CA ASP A 272 -13.91 16.65 8.39
C ASP A 272 -14.74 15.74 7.46
N ALA A 273 -16.06 15.94 7.47
CA ALA A 273 -16.98 15.11 6.69
C ALA A 273 -16.82 15.31 5.17
N ASP A 274 -16.54 16.54 4.73
CA ASP A 274 -16.41 16.89 3.32
C ASP A 274 -15.12 16.30 2.74
N ALA A 275 -13.98 16.46 3.42
CA ALA A 275 -12.73 15.84 3.02
C ALA A 275 -12.83 14.30 3.07
N SER A 276 -13.50 13.72 4.07
CA SER A 276 -13.73 12.28 4.16
C SER A 276 -14.51 11.77 2.95
N LEU A 277 -15.59 12.44 2.58
CA LEU A 277 -16.38 12.08 1.41
C LEU A 277 -15.58 12.25 0.11
N TYR A 278 -14.80 13.34 -0.03
CA TYR A 278 -13.95 13.56 -1.18
C TYR A 278 -12.94 12.42 -1.39
N TRP A 279 -12.21 12.05 -0.34
CA TRP A 279 -11.21 10.98 -0.42
C TRP A 279 -11.84 9.61 -0.71
N LEU A 280 -13.03 9.32 -0.15
CA LEU A 280 -13.79 8.12 -0.47
C LEU A 280 -14.15 8.10 -1.96
N CYS A 281 -14.75 9.17 -2.49
CA CYS A 281 -15.11 9.28 -3.90
C CYS A 281 -13.88 9.23 -4.81
N ARG A 282 -12.77 9.86 -4.41
CA ARG A 282 -11.52 9.83 -5.17
C ARG A 282 -10.92 8.43 -5.27
N MET A 283 -11.05 7.62 -4.21
CA MET A 283 -10.65 6.22 -4.22
C MET A 283 -11.56 5.37 -5.12
N LEU A 284 -12.88 5.58 -5.07
CA LEU A 284 -13.85 4.88 -5.92
C LEU A 284 -13.64 5.23 -7.40
N ASP A 285 -13.53 6.52 -7.77
CA ASP A 285 -13.23 7.00 -9.12
C ASP A 285 -11.91 6.43 -9.66
N GLY A 286 -10.92 6.24 -8.78
CA GLY A 286 -9.66 5.60 -9.09
C GLY A 286 -9.75 4.08 -9.30
N GLY A 287 -10.89 3.43 -9.04
CA GLY A 287 -11.09 1.98 -9.16
C GLY A 287 -10.63 1.16 -7.95
N CYS A 288 -10.58 1.79 -6.76
CA CYS A 288 -10.39 1.06 -5.50
C CYS A 288 -11.51 0.03 -5.30
N ASP A 289 -11.16 -1.16 -4.83
CA ASP A 289 -12.14 -2.14 -4.39
C ASP A 289 -13.00 -1.55 -3.25
N PRO A 290 -14.32 -1.34 -3.43
CA PRO A 290 -15.17 -0.80 -2.38
C PRO A 290 -15.20 -1.66 -1.12
N GLY A 291 -15.00 -2.98 -1.23
CA GLY A 291 -14.84 -3.87 -0.09
C GLY A 291 -13.59 -3.55 0.75
N PHE A 292 -12.53 -3.03 0.14
CA PHE A 292 -11.37 -2.53 0.89
C PHE A 292 -11.75 -1.26 1.68
N ILE A 293 -12.46 -0.31 1.07
CA ILE A 293 -12.94 0.90 1.74
C ILE A 293 -13.85 0.51 2.92
N ALA A 294 -14.79 -0.42 2.71
CA ALA A 294 -15.67 -0.93 3.74
C ALA A 294 -14.90 -1.48 4.96
N ARG A 295 -13.88 -2.32 4.73
CA ARG A 295 -12.99 -2.82 5.80
C ARG A 295 -12.33 -1.69 6.58
N ARG A 296 -11.93 -0.61 5.92
CA ARG A 296 -11.32 0.55 6.57
C ARG A 296 -12.32 1.35 7.39
N LEU A 297 -13.54 1.54 6.91
CA LEU A 297 -14.63 2.18 7.69
C LEU A 297 -14.93 1.39 8.97
N VAL A 298 -15.01 0.06 8.89
CA VAL A 298 -15.18 -0.82 10.08
C VAL A 298 -13.99 -0.64 11.05
N ARG A 299 -12.77 -0.54 10.54
CA ARG A 299 -11.59 -0.28 11.38
C ARG A 299 -11.65 1.07 12.07
N MET A 300 -12.01 2.16 11.35
CA MET A 300 -12.17 3.50 11.90
C MET A 300 -13.25 3.55 12.98
N ALA A 301 -14.37 2.83 12.78
CA ALA A 301 -15.46 2.74 13.76
C ALA A 301 -14.97 2.18 15.11
N SER A 302 -14.08 1.19 15.10
CA SER A 302 -13.54 0.59 16.33
C SER A 302 -12.36 1.37 16.90
N GLU A 303 -11.49 1.94 16.06
CA GLU A 303 -10.24 2.62 16.47
C GLU A 303 -10.47 4.04 16.94
N ASP A 304 -11.26 4.82 16.19
CA ASP A 304 -11.39 6.27 16.39
C ASP A 304 -12.69 6.69 17.07
N ILE A 305 -13.74 5.87 17.00
CA ILE A 305 -15.04 6.12 17.65
C ILE A 305 -15.24 5.23 18.88
N GLY A 306 -14.98 3.94 18.74
CA GLY A 306 -15.06 2.98 19.82
C GLY A 306 -16.38 3.04 20.61
N ASN A 307 -16.27 3.08 21.93
CA ASN A 307 -17.42 3.14 22.83
C ASN A 307 -18.05 4.54 22.97
N ALA A 308 -17.46 5.58 22.35
CA ALA A 308 -18.11 6.91 22.37
C ALA A 308 -19.44 6.90 21.59
N ASP A 309 -19.52 6.11 20.50
CA ASP A 309 -20.76 5.77 19.81
C ASP A 309 -20.73 4.36 19.23
N PRO A 310 -21.23 3.35 19.95
CA PRO A 310 -21.22 1.96 19.48
C PRO A 310 -21.99 1.71 18.18
N ARG A 311 -22.90 2.61 17.80
CA ARG A 311 -23.64 2.50 16.52
C ARG A 311 -22.71 2.60 15.32
N ALA A 312 -21.54 3.23 15.49
CA ALA A 312 -20.55 3.42 14.43
C ALA A 312 -20.14 2.07 13.80
N LEU A 313 -19.82 1.07 14.63
CA LEU A 313 -19.45 -0.26 14.16
C LEU A 313 -20.61 -0.96 13.46
N THR A 314 -21.80 -0.88 14.03
CA THR A 314 -23.02 -1.48 13.44
C THR A 314 -23.33 -0.86 12.07
N LEU A 315 -23.24 0.47 11.95
CA LEU A 315 -23.51 1.17 10.69
C LEU A 315 -22.46 0.86 9.62
N ALA A 316 -21.19 0.78 10.00
CA ALA A 316 -20.12 0.42 9.07
C ALA A 316 -20.28 -1.01 8.52
N LEU A 317 -20.68 -1.96 9.36
CA LEU A 317 -21.01 -3.33 8.94
C LEU A 317 -22.25 -3.39 8.07
N ALA A 318 -23.33 -2.68 8.43
CA ALA A 318 -24.54 -2.60 7.63
C ALA A 318 -24.29 -1.95 6.25
N ALA A 319 -23.43 -0.96 6.18
CA ALA A 319 -23.04 -0.34 4.91
C ALA A 319 -22.26 -1.31 4.02
N TRP A 320 -21.37 -2.11 4.61
CA TRP A 320 -20.65 -3.16 3.88
C TRP A 320 -21.62 -4.22 3.35
N ASP A 321 -22.51 -4.75 4.19
CA ASP A 321 -23.53 -5.70 3.78
C ASP A 321 -24.45 -5.14 2.68
N SER A 322 -24.78 -3.85 2.73
CA SER A 322 -25.56 -3.18 1.69
C SER A 322 -24.81 -3.14 0.38
N TYR A 323 -23.52 -2.79 0.42
CA TYR A 323 -22.66 -2.81 -0.77
C TYR A 323 -22.55 -4.22 -1.37
N ASP A 324 -22.33 -5.25 -0.57
CA ASP A 324 -22.22 -6.64 -1.05
C ASP A 324 -23.51 -7.14 -1.72
N ARG A 325 -24.68 -6.60 -1.36
CA ARG A 325 -25.97 -6.95 -1.94
C ARG A 325 -26.33 -6.16 -3.20
N LEU A 326 -26.00 -4.86 -3.22
CA LEU A 326 -26.37 -3.95 -4.30
C LEU A 326 -25.30 -3.87 -5.41
N GLY A 327 -24.02 -3.99 -5.03
CA GLY A 327 -22.89 -3.78 -5.93
C GLY A 327 -22.68 -2.31 -6.31
N SER A 328 -21.73 -2.08 -7.23
CA SER A 328 -21.47 -0.76 -7.80
C SER A 328 -22.42 -0.47 -8.97
N PRO A 329 -22.88 0.77 -9.16
CA PRO A 329 -22.57 1.96 -8.35
C PRO A 329 -23.50 2.18 -7.13
N GLU A 330 -24.60 1.45 -7.01
CA GLU A 330 -25.67 1.75 -6.05
C GLU A 330 -25.24 1.55 -4.61
N GLY A 331 -24.51 0.48 -4.32
CA GLY A 331 -24.02 0.14 -2.97
C GLY A 331 -22.98 1.11 -2.41
N GLU A 332 -22.33 1.88 -3.25
CA GLU A 332 -21.32 2.88 -2.86
C GLU A 332 -21.92 4.01 -2.01
N LEU A 333 -23.20 4.32 -2.21
CA LEU A 333 -23.92 5.33 -1.43
C LEU A 333 -24.01 4.94 0.06
N ALA A 334 -24.18 3.65 0.36
CA ALA A 334 -24.19 3.17 1.74
C ALA A 334 -22.83 3.38 2.42
N LEU A 335 -21.72 3.16 1.70
CA LEU A 335 -20.36 3.44 2.21
C LEU A 335 -20.15 4.94 2.45
N ALA A 336 -20.65 5.80 1.56
CA ALA A 336 -20.61 7.24 1.72
C ALA A 336 -21.40 7.71 2.96
N GLN A 337 -22.60 7.15 3.18
CA GLN A 337 -23.41 7.42 4.38
C GLN A 337 -22.66 7.04 5.67
N ALA A 338 -22.05 5.85 5.71
CA ALA A 338 -21.27 5.40 6.86
C ALA A 338 -20.04 6.31 7.07
N CYS A 339 -19.33 6.69 6.02
CA CYS A 339 -18.18 7.58 6.10
C CYS A 339 -18.52 8.92 6.75
N ILE A 340 -19.61 9.58 6.33
CA ILE A 340 -20.08 10.85 6.90
C ILE A 340 -20.47 10.66 8.37
N PHE A 341 -21.19 9.59 8.69
CA PHE A 341 -21.57 9.29 10.07
C PHE A 341 -20.36 9.11 10.97
N LEU A 342 -19.34 8.35 10.53
CA LEU A 342 -18.10 8.15 11.28
C LEU A 342 -17.33 9.48 11.45
N ALA A 343 -17.28 10.32 10.43
CA ALA A 343 -16.64 11.61 10.50
C ALA A 343 -17.30 12.53 11.56
N LEU A 344 -18.61 12.48 11.70
CA LEU A 344 -19.35 13.33 12.63
C LEU A 344 -19.60 12.71 14.02
N SER A 345 -19.26 11.42 14.19
CA SER A 345 -19.39 10.75 15.49
C SER A 345 -18.37 11.27 16.52
N PRO A 346 -18.71 11.25 17.83
CA PRO A 346 -17.75 11.58 18.89
C PRO A 346 -16.56 10.62 18.84
N LYS A 347 -15.35 11.16 18.98
CA LYS A 347 -14.09 10.41 18.85
C LYS A 347 -13.61 9.86 20.19
N SER A 348 -13.21 8.58 20.20
CA SER A 348 -12.52 7.93 21.31
C SER A 348 -11.62 6.82 20.81
N ASN A 349 -10.36 6.84 21.21
CA ASN A 349 -9.40 5.75 21.02
C ASN A 349 -9.14 4.98 22.32
N ALA A 350 -9.97 5.16 23.36
CA ALA A 350 -9.74 4.56 24.68
C ALA A 350 -9.67 3.02 24.62
N VAL A 351 -10.54 2.38 23.82
CA VAL A 351 -10.52 0.92 23.64
C VAL A 351 -9.24 0.48 22.91
N TYR A 352 -8.83 1.22 21.88
CA TYR A 352 -7.61 0.91 21.12
C TYR A 352 -6.35 1.00 22.01
N ALA A 353 -6.24 2.06 22.80
CA ALA A 353 -5.14 2.26 23.74
C ALA A 353 -5.12 1.17 24.83
N ALA A 354 -6.29 0.87 25.41
CA ALA A 354 -6.46 -0.19 26.41
C ALA A 354 -6.05 -1.57 25.89
N PHE A 355 -6.48 -1.91 24.67
CA PHE A 355 -6.12 -3.16 24.01
C PHE A 355 -4.61 -3.26 23.76
N GLY A 356 -3.99 -2.16 23.30
CA GLY A 356 -2.54 -2.10 23.06
C GLY A 356 -1.74 -2.35 24.35
N ALA A 357 -2.07 -1.65 25.43
CA ALA A 357 -1.41 -1.79 26.73
C ALA A 357 -1.60 -3.19 27.33
N ALA A 358 -2.81 -3.75 27.28
CA ALA A 358 -3.08 -5.10 27.76
C ALA A 358 -2.33 -6.18 26.96
N MET A 359 -2.23 -5.98 25.64
CA MET A 359 -1.49 -6.89 24.75
C MET A 359 0.04 -6.82 25.01
N GLU A 360 0.57 -5.65 25.32
CA GLU A 360 1.98 -5.46 25.68
C GLU A 360 2.31 -6.21 27.00
N ASP A 361 1.50 -6.03 28.04
CA ASP A 361 1.64 -6.76 29.29
C ASP A 361 1.53 -8.28 29.09
N ALA A 362 0.55 -8.73 28.31
CA ALA A 362 0.38 -10.16 28.02
C ALA A 362 1.58 -10.79 27.29
N LYS A 363 2.25 -10.02 26.43
CA LYS A 363 3.48 -10.47 25.74
C LYS A 363 4.72 -10.40 26.63
N GLY A 364 4.79 -9.37 27.48
CA GLY A 364 5.97 -9.11 28.32
C GLY A 364 6.11 -10.02 29.52
N GLN A 365 4.99 -10.51 30.06
CA GLN A 365 4.98 -11.28 31.33
C GLN A 365 4.99 -12.83 31.14
N GLY A 366 4.95 -13.28 29.86
CA GLY A 366 4.91 -14.71 29.55
C GLY A 366 3.60 -15.38 29.98
N THR A 367 3.65 -16.69 30.28
CA THR A 367 2.45 -17.46 30.68
C THR A 367 2.26 -17.37 32.18
N LEU A 368 1.33 -16.54 32.64
CA LEU A 368 0.92 -16.47 34.04
C LEU A 368 -0.27 -17.42 34.28
N GLU A 369 -0.29 -18.02 35.47
CA GLU A 369 -1.36 -18.94 35.85
C GLU A 369 -2.66 -18.19 36.18
N VAL A 370 -3.80 -18.77 35.79
CA VAL A 370 -5.13 -18.28 36.19
C VAL A 370 -5.32 -18.57 37.69
N PRO A 371 -5.75 -17.60 38.52
CA PRO A 371 -6.02 -17.81 39.93
C PRO A 371 -6.95 -18.99 40.20
N LEU A 372 -6.72 -19.77 41.26
CA LEU A 372 -7.44 -21.01 41.53
C LEU A 372 -8.94 -20.80 41.66
N HIS A 373 -9.39 -19.70 42.26
CA HIS A 373 -10.81 -19.36 42.40
C HIS A 373 -11.52 -19.09 41.07
N LEU A 374 -10.82 -18.68 40.02
CA LEU A 374 -11.37 -18.46 38.70
C LEU A 374 -11.39 -19.71 37.80
N ARG A 375 -10.72 -20.80 38.26
CA ARG A 375 -10.67 -22.04 37.47
C ARG A 375 -11.93 -22.88 37.68
N ASN A 376 -12.52 -23.39 36.60
CA ASN A 376 -13.66 -24.31 36.69
C ASN A 376 -13.24 -25.66 37.28
N ALA A 377 -14.08 -26.24 38.17
CA ALA A 377 -13.86 -27.52 38.81
C ALA A 377 -14.91 -28.58 38.41
N PRO A 378 -15.01 -29.05 37.16
CA PRO A 378 -15.97 -30.01 36.71
C PRO A 378 -15.78 -31.43 37.26
N THR A 379 -14.57 -31.79 37.71
CA THR A 379 -14.25 -33.11 38.23
C THR A 379 -13.97 -33.08 39.74
N ARG A 380 -14.10 -34.25 40.38
CA ARG A 380 -13.80 -34.41 41.84
C ARG A 380 -12.33 -34.05 42.14
N LEU A 381 -11.42 -34.51 41.29
CA LEU A 381 -9.98 -34.21 41.46
C LEU A 381 -9.70 -32.70 41.40
N MET A 382 -10.33 -31.95 40.47
CA MET A 382 -10.17 -30.48 40.37
C MET A 382 -10.69 -29.77 41.64
N LYS A 383 -11.79 -30.26 42.23
CA LYS A 383 -12.32 -29.74 43.49
C LYS A 383 -11.34 -30.02 44.64
N GLU A 384 -10.75 -31.22 44.71
CA GLU A 384 -9.75 -31.60 45.68
C GLU A 384 -8.47 -30.76 45.53
N LEU A 385 -8.13 -30.30 44.34
CA LEU A 385 -7.02 -29.39 44.04
C LEU A 385 -7.34 -27.91 44.31
N GLY A 386 -8.53 -27.59 44.84
CA GLY A 386 -8.92 -26.22 45.20
C GLY A 386 -9.44 -25.34 44.05
N TYR A 387 -9.71 -25.93 42.87
CA TYR A 387 -10.26 -25.16 41.75
C TYR A 387 -11.65 -24.63 42.09
N GLY A 388 -11.90 -23.34 41.81
CA GLY A 388 -13.15 -22.63 42.09
C GLY A 388 -13.37 -22.33 43.59
N GLN A 389 -12.44 -22.67 44.46
CA GLN A 389 -12.58 -22.39 45.88
C GLN A 389 -12.46 -20.91 46.18
N GLY A 390 -13.47 -20.35 46.88
CA GLY A 390 -13.50 -18.93 47.22
C GLY A 390 -14.08 -18.03 46.11
N TYR A 391 -14.49 -18.60 44.99
CA TYR A 391 -15.17 -17.80 43.95
C TYR A 391 -16.51 -17.30 44.44
N ARG A 392 -16.73 -15.99 44.33
CA ARG A 392 -18.01 -15.34 44.68
C ARG A 392 -18.74 -15.02 43.40
N TYR A 393 -19.95 -15.61 43.27
CA TYR A 393 -20.79 -15.42 42.09
C TYR A 393 -21.45 -14.05 42.13
N ALA A 394 -21.11 -13.20 41.13
CA ALA A 394 -21.50 -11.78 41.12
C ALA A 394 -23.04 -11.58 41.23
N HIS A 395 -23.86 -12.48 40.66
CA HIS A 395 -25.33 -12.37 40.73
C HIS A 395 -25.91 -12.61 42.12
N ASP A 396 -25.18 -13.25 43.02
CA ASP A 396 -25.58 -13.46 44.42
C ASP A 396 -25.14 -12.28 45.33
N GLU A 397 -24.39 -11.35 44.75
CA GLU A 397 -23.87 -10.19 45.47
C GLU A 397 -24.69 -8.92 45.24
N PRO A 398 -24.74 -7.99 46.20
CA PRO A 398 -25.38 -6.70 46.02
C PRO A 398 -24.85 -5.96 44.78
N GLU A 399 -25.77 -5.41 43.99
CA GLU A 399 -25.48 -4.72 42.73
C GLU A 399 -24.82 -5.62 41.67
N ALA A 400 -24.86 -6.95 41.82
CA ALA A 400 -24.18 -7.94 40.98
C ALA A 400 -22.65 -7.68 40.87
N LEU A 401 -22.02 -7.26 41.97
CA LEU A 401 -20.62 -6.95 42.05
C LEU A 401 -19.94 -7.72 43.19
N ALA A 402 -19.07 -8.68 42.86
CA ALA A 402 -18.23 -9.40 43.85
C ALA A 402 -17.02 -8.49 44.21
N ARG A 403 -17.29 -7.45 45.00
CA ARG A 403 -16.32 -6.41 45.34
C ARG A 403 -15.15 -7.01 46.14
N GLY A 404 -13.92 -6.64 45.79
CA GLY A 404 -12.70 -7.14 46.43
C GLY A 404 -12.19 -8.48 45.89
N GLN A 405 -12.89 -9.15 45.00
CA GLN A 405 -12.39 -10.31 44.28
C GLN A 405 -11.46 -9.85 43.15
N THR A 406 -10.22 -10.30 43.14
CA THR A 406 -9.28 -10.04 42.06
C THR A 406 -9.53 -10.98 40.88
N HIS A 407 -9.23 -10.53 39.66
CA HIS A 407 -9.32 -11.31 38.45
C HIS A 407 -8.01 -11.34 37.66
N PHE A 408 -6.99 -10.65 38.16
CA PHE A 408 -5.62 -10.74 37.63
C PHE A 408 -4.91 -11.97 38.18
N PRO A 409 -3.89 -12.47 37.46
CA PRO A 409 -2.98 -13.49 38.04
C PRO A 409 -2.41 -13.07 39.40
N ASP A 410 -2.26 -14.02 40.33
CA ASP A 410 -1.82 -13.74 41.72
C ASP A 410 -0.45 -13.06 41.79
N THR A 411 0.39 -13.27 40.77
CA THR A 411 1.75 -12.69 40.65
C THR A 411 1.76 -11.34 39.89
N MET A 412 0.61 -10.85 39.44
CA MET A 412 0.50 -9.63 38.69
C MET A 412 -0.18 -8.53 39.50
N GLU A 413 0.46 -7.38 39.63
CA GLU A 413 -0.19 -6.21 40.19
C GLU A 413 -1.39 -5.80 39.36
N PRO A 414 -2.55 -5.48 39.99
CA PRO A 414 -3.72 -5.02 39.24
C PRO A 414 -3.44 -3.82 38.37
N ARG A 415 -3.86 -3.89 37.08
CA ARG A 415 -3.65 -2.84 36.09
C ARG A 415 -4.95 -2.11 35.75
N THR A 416 -4.80 -0.89 35.35
CA THR A 416 -5.88 -0.11 34.74
C THR A 416 -5.55 0.11 33.27
N TYR A 417 -6.28 -0.55 32.37
CA TYR A 417 -6.09 -0.39 30.91
C TYR A 417 -7.12 0.56 30.31
N TYR A 418 -8.40 0.38 30.67
CA TYR A 418 -9.48 1.14 30.05
C TYR A 418 -9.77 2.42 30.84
N GLU A 419 -9.58 3.55 30.19
CA GLU A 419 -9.88 4.90 30.70
C GLU A 419 -10.83 5.61 29.72
N PRO A 420 -12.15 5.61 30.00
CA PRO A 420 -13.14 6.26 29.13
C PRO A 420 -12.89 7.76 29.01
N VAL A 421 -12.97 8.28 27.77
CA VAL A 421 -12.87 9.72 27.51
C VAL A 421 -14.20 10.42 27.80
N PRO A 422 -14.22 11.72 28.10
CA PRO A 422 -15.45 12.45 28.41
C PRO A 422 -16.22 12.86 27.14
N ARG A 423 -16.56 11.88 26.27
CA ARG A 423 -17.26 12.11 25.01
C ARG A 423 -18.29 11.01 24.72
N GLY A 424 -19.42 11.39 24.15
CA GLY A 424 -20.49 10.46 23.75
C GLY A 424 -20.96 9.55 24.89
N LEU A 425 -21.14 8.26 24.61
CA LEU A 425 -21.55 7.27 25.60
C LEU A 425 -20.48 7.02 26.67
N GLU A 426 -19.20 7.25 26.38
CA GLU A 426 -18.14 7.02 27.36
C GLU A 426 -18.21 7.94 28.59
N LEU A 427 -18.92 9.07 28.53
CA LEU A 427 -19.29 9.83 29.73
C LEU A 427 -20.01 8.97 30.77
N LYS A 428 -21.05 8.24 30.33
CA LYS A 428 -21.82 7.36 31.21
C LYS A 428 -21.02 6.15 31.66
N LEU A 429 -20.19 5.59 30.77
CA LEU A 429 -19.31 4.47 31.09
C LEU A 429 -18.25 4.89 32.13
N ARG A 430 -17.72 6.09 32.04
CA ARG A 430 -16.79 6.63 33.03
C ARG A 430 -17.42 6.77 34.41
N GLU A 431 -18.61 7.36 34.49
CA GLU A 431 -19.34 7.49 35.74
C GLU A 431 -19.63 6.12 36.39
N ALA A 432 -20.05 5.14 35.57
CA ALA A 432 -20.29 3.78 36.04
C ALA A 432 -18.98 3.11 36.53
N LEU A 433 -17.89 3.25 35.79
CA LEU A 433 -16.60 2.67 36.16
C LEU A 433 -16.03 3.30 37.45
N GLU A 434 -16.15 4.62 37.60
CA GLU A 434 -15.71 5.30 38.83
C GLU A 434 -16.53 4.87 40.05
N ARG A 435 -17.85 4.66 39.88
CA ARG A 435 -18.71 4.13 40.94
C ARG A 435 -18.27 2.73 41.36
N ILE A 436 -17.99 1.84 40.40
CA ILE A 436 -17.50 0.48 40.66
C ILE A 436 -16.17 0.52 41.42
N ARG A 437 -15.20 1.33 40.93
CA ARG A 437 -13.87 1.43 41.54
C ARG A 437 -13.90 2.02 42.95
N ARG A 438 -14.70 3.06 43.20
CA ARG A 438 -14.87 3.65 44.53
C ARG A 438 -15.44 2.63 45.52
N GLY A 439 -16.50 1.90 45.13
CA GLY A 439 -17.06 0.88 45.99
C GLY A 439 -16.12 -0.30 46.29
N ALA A 440 -15.13 -0.57 45.43
CA ALA A 440 -14.09 -1.56 45.70
C ALA A 440 -13.06 -1.05 46.70
N ALA A 441 -12.63 0.21 46.60
CA ALA A 441 -11.65 0.83 47.50
C ALA A 441 -12.17 0.96 48.94
N THR A 442 -13.43 1.36 49.16
CA THR A 442 -14.06 1.51 50.47
C THR A 442 -14.06 0.18 51.24
N ARG A 443 -14.44 -0.94 50.59
CA ARG A 443 -14.45 -2.26 51.24
C ARG A 443 -13.07 -2.84 51.48
N ALA A 444 -12.08 -2.52 50.63
CA ALA A 444 -10.68 -2.93 50.90
C ALA A 444 -10.15 -2.24 52.17
N GLN A 445 -10.50 -0.99 52.42
CA GLN A 445 -10.19 -0.29 53.68
C GLN A 445 -10.90 -0.90 54.86
N GLU A 446 -12.21 -1.16 54.77
CA GLU A 446 -12.98 -1.80 55.85
C GLU A 446 -12.50 -3.22 56.17
N ALA A 447 -12.00 -3.98 55.20
CA ALA A 447 -11.41 -5.29 55.43
C ALA A 447 -10.04 -5.21 56.13
N ALA A 448 -9.18 -4.27 55.69
CA ALA A 448 -7.88 -4.03 56.35
C ALA A 448 -8.03 -3.54 57.79
N GLU A 449 -9.05 -2.73 58.10
CA GLU A 449 -9.34 -2.28 59.47
C GLU A 449 -9.87 -3.43 60.36
N ARG A 450 -10.58 -4.38 59.79
CA ARG A 450 -11.03 -5.58 60.56
C ARG A 450 -9.91 -6.56 60.87
N ASP A 451 -9.00 -6.79 59.92
CA ASP A 451 -7.84 -7.67 60.10
C ASP A 451 -6.76 -7.03 61.00
N GLY A 452 -6.72 -5.70 61.10
CA GLY A 452 -5.81 -5.00 62.03
C GLY A 452 -6.28 -4.91 63.47
N HIS A 453 -7.51 -5.38 63.75
CA HIS A 453 -8.09 -5.40 65.12
C HIS A 453 -8.30 -6.83 65.67
N ALA A 454 -7.82 -7.85 64.98
CA ALA A 454 -7.78 -9.25 65.44
C ALA A 454 -6.35 -9.66 65.76
#